data_73ba32ee43427962f0bf86f09eb698be
#
_entry.id   73ba32ee43427962f0bf86f09eb698be
#
_cell.length_a   1.000
_cell.length_b   1.000
_cell.length_c   1.000
_cell.angle_alpha   90.00
_cell.angle_beta   90.00
_cell.angle_gamma   90.00
#
_symmetry.space_group_name_H-M   'P 1'
#
loop_
_entity.id
_entity.type
_entity.pdbx_description
1 polymer ?
#
loop_
_entity_poly.entity_id
_entity_poly.type
_entity_poly.pdbx_seq_one_letter_code
_entity_poly.pdbx_strand_id
1 'polypeptide(L)'
;SEMCIRDRFEIGPRKAMEVFRAFGPGAMQAISANPYLLCGEPLQLDFRHADSIAQYYHMEGDCAQRLEAALLRTLRHNAGNGHTCLPRAQLLETASNFIHQPPEKLARALDKCIETEELCVKMFDGVPYIYLPDLLAAEQDIAHRLAILARRGKNTARDLDRNLQVLELTQGFAYAPLQREAIRKAMTENCLVLTGGPGT
;
A
#
# COMPACT_ATOMS: atom_id res chain seq x y z
N SER A 1 32.57 -8.43 -0.32
CA SER A 1 32.22 -9.18 -1.54
C SER A 1 30.89 -9.90 -1.34
N GLU A 2 30.20 -10.26 -2.40
CA GLU A 2 28.91 -11.00 -2.40
C GLU A 2 29.00 -12.29 -1.55
N MET A 3 30.13 -12.97 -1.58
CA MET A 3 30.38 -14.18 -0.80
C MET A 3 30.32 -13.91 0.71
N CYS A 4 30.83 -12.77 1.17
CA CYS A 4 30.76 -12.39 2.60
C CYS A 4 29.33 -12.14 3.08
N ILE A 5 28.48 -11.55 2.25
CA ILE A 5 27.07 -11.29 2.57
C ILE A 5 26.31 -12.61 2.65
N ARG A 6 26.49 -13.48 1.66
CA ARG A 6 25.83 -14.79 1.59
C ARG A 6 26.18 -15.66 2.80
N ASP A 7 27.46 -15.83 3.06
CA ASP A 7 27.95 -16.78 4.05
C ASP A 7 27.76 -16.28 5.49
N ARG A 8 27.74 -14.95 5.69
CA ARG A 8 27.59 -14.34 7.01
C ARG A 8 26.12 -14.22 7.45
N PHE A 9 25.20 -13.99 6.51
CA PHE A 9 23.81 -13.70 6.84
C PHE A 9 22.83 -14.77 6.33
N GLU A 10 23.33 -15.91 5.87
CA GLU A 10 22.50 -17.02 5.33
C GLU A 10 21.53 -16.56 4.22
N ILE A 11 21.92 -15.53 3.47
CA ILE A 11 21.14 -14.98 2.36
C ILE A 11 21.48 -15.79 1.10
N GLY A 12 20.44 -16.28 0.41
CA GLY A 12 20.65 -17.03 -0.84
C GLY A 12 21.41 -16.21 -1.91
N PRO A 13 22.10 -16.87 -2.85
CA PRO A 13 22.99 -16.22 -3.84
C PRO A 13 22.30 -15.11 -4.63
N ARG A 14 21.04 -15.31 -5.01
CA ARG A 14 20.25 -14.31 -5.75
C ARG A 14 20.05 -13.03 -4.93
N LYS A 15 19.65 -13.16 -3.66
CA LYS A 15 19.44 -12.04 -2.76
C LYS A 15 20.76 -11.34 -2.42
N ALA A 16 21.87 -12.08 -2.26
CA ALA A 16 23.18 -11.47 -2.06
C ALA A 16 23.61 -10.60 -3.25
N MET A 17 23.32 -11.02 -4.48
CA MET A 17 23.53 -10.21 -5.68
C MET A 17 22.64 -8.97 -5.71
N GLU A 18 21.36 -9.10 -5.34
CA GLU A 18 20.44 -7.95 -5.25
C GLU A 18 20.93 -6.92 -4.22
N VAL A 19 21.39 -7.37 -3.05
CA VAL A 19 22.00 -6.52 -2.01
C VAL A 19 23.23 -5.80 -2.55
N PHE A 20 24.12 -6.52 -3.24
CA PHE A 20 25.32 -5.91 -3.80
C PHE A 20 24.99 -4.89 -4.92
N ARG A 21 23.98 -5.16 -5.73
CA ARG A 21 23.49 -4.19 -6.74
C ARG A 21 22.93 -2.93 -6.09
N ALA A 22 22.20 -3.07 -4.97
CA ALA A 22 21.58 -1.94 -4.29
C ALA A 22 22.60 -1.06 -3.53
N PHE A 23 23.56 -1.66 -2.85
CA PHE A 23 24.48 -0.96 -1.94
C PHE A 23 25.94 -0.92 -2.41
N GLY A 24 26.28 -1.66 -3.46
CA GLY A 24 27.66 -1.70 -4.01
C GLY A 24 28.68 -2.23 -3.01
N PRO A 25 29.93 -1.70 -3.09
CA PRO A 25 31.02 -2.09 -2.18
C PRO A 25 30.76 -1.75 -0.71
N GLY A 26 29.89 -0.76 -0.44
CA GLY A 26 29.47 -0.34 0.90
C GLY A 26 28.38 -1.20 1.55
N ALA A 27 27.92 -2.27 0.89
CA ALA A 27 26.80 -3.11 1.35
C ALA A 27 26.98 -3.60 2.79
N MET A 28 28.16 -4.10 3.14
CA MET A 28 28.43 -4.61 4.50
C MET A 28 28.35 -3.50 5.56
N GLN A 29 28.84 -2.32 5.24
CA GLN A 29 28.78 -1.16 6.15
C GLN A 29 27.34 -0.68 6.31
N ALA A 30 26.58 -0.58 5.22
CA ALA A 30 25.16 -0.20 5.26
C ALA A 30 24.34 -1.18 6.11
N ILE A 31 24.51 -2.49 5.89
CA ILE A 31 23.82 -3.54 6.63
C ILE A 31 24.22 -3.56 8.11
N SER A 32 25.48 -3.36 8.43
CA SER A 32 25.92 -3.30 9.83
C SER A 32 25.36 -2.09 10.58
N ALA A 33 25.17 -0.98 9.88
CA ALA A 33 24.55 0.23 10.44
C ALA A 33 23.02 0.12 10.57
N ASN A 34 22.38 -0.50 9.57
CA ASN A 34 20.94 -0.70 9.57
C ASN A 34 20.53 -1.97 8.78
N PRO A 35 20.40 -3.13 9.45
CA PRO A 35 19.98 -4.38 8.81
C PRO A 35 18.58 -4.32 8.19
N TYR A 36 17.71 -3.45 8.70
CA TYR A 36 16.33 -3.34 8.25
C TYR A 36 16.17 -2.70 6.86
N LEU A 37 17.25 -2.10 6.31
CA LEU A 37 17.30 -1.71 4.91
C LEU A 37 17.02 -2.90 3.96
N LEU A 38 17.33 -4.11 4.39
CA LEU A 38 17.07 -5.34 3.65
C LEU A 38 15.56 -5.67 3.53
N CYS A 39 14.72 -5.13 4.42
CA CYS A 39 13.27 -5.31 4.36
C CYS A 39 12.58 -4.40 3.34
N GLY A 40 13.27 -3.36 2.86
CA GLY A 40 12.77 -2.41 1.86
C GLY A 40 12.82 -2.96 0.43
N GLU A 41 12.22 -2.18 -0.50
CA GLU A 41 12.36 -2.43 -1.94
C GLU A 41 13.83 -2.17 -2.41
N PRO A 42 14.31 -2.91 -3.39
CA PRO A 42 13.69 -4.07 -4.05
C PRO A 42 13.95 -5.40 -3.34
N LEU A 43 14.61 -5.41 -2.18
CA LEU A 43 15.15 -6.62 -1.53
C LEU A 43 14.09 -7.47 -0.85
N GLN A 44 13.13 -6.83 -0.15
CA GLN A 44 12.00 -7.48 0.52
C GLN A 44 12.39 -8.70 1.37
N LEU A 45 13.49 -8.59 2.14
CA LEU A 45 13.89 -9.64 3.06
C LEU A 45 12.90 -9.73 4.23
N ASP A 46 12.68 -10.94 4.74
CA ASP A 46 11.83 -11.14 5.91
C ASP A 46 12.34 -10.36 7.13
N PHE A 47 11.43 -9.74 7.88
CA PHE A 47 11.77 -8.92 9.06
C PHE A 47 12.52 -9.74 10.12
N ARG A 48 12.15 -11.01 10.32
CA ARG A 48 12.83 -11.89 11.30
C ARG A 48 14.28 -12.13 10.91
N HIS A 49 14.56 -12.21 9.62
CA HIS A 49 15.92 -12.36 9.12
C HIS A 49 16.74 -11.09 9.37
N ALA A 50 16.15 -9.92 9.13
CA ALA A 50 16.80 -8.65 9.49
C ALA A 50 17.02 -8.52 11.01
N ASP A 51 16.08 -8.97 11.84
CA ASP A 51 16.24 -9.06 13.30
C ASP A 51 17.44 -9.96 13.71
N SER A 52 17.61 -11.12 13.05
CA SER A 52 18.75 -12.01 13.31
C SER A 52 20.08 -11.33 12.98
N ILE A 53 20.12 -10.56 11.89
CA ILE A 53 21.30 -9.77 11.51
C ILE A 53 21.57 -8.64 12.52
N ALA A 54 20.51 -7.94 12.97
CA ALA A 54 20.60 -6.91 14.00
C ALA A 54 21.15 -7.47 15.33
N GLN A 55 20.70 -8.65 15.75
CA GLN A 55 21.23 -9.35 16.92
C GLN A 55 22.72 -9.71 16.77
N TYR A 56 23.13 -10.15 15.59
CA TYR A 56 24.54 -10.40 15.30
C TYR A 56 25.42 -9.16 15.50
N TYR A 57 24.89 -7.98 15.18
CA TYR A 57 25.57 -6.70 15.41
C TYR A 57 25.28 -6.08 16.79
N HIS A 58 24.68 -6.84 17.72
CA HIS A 58 24.35 -6.40 19.08
C HIS A 58 23.47 -5.14 19.13
N MET A 59 22.59 -4.96 18.16
CA MET A 59 21.62 -3.86 18.16
C MET A 59 20.53 -4.12 19.21
N GLU A 60 20.13 -3.07 19.90
CA GLU A 60 19.06 -3.15 20.90
C GLU A 60 17.71 -3.41 20.23
N GLY A 61 16.85 -4.19 20.91
CA GLY A 61 15.53 -4.56 20.39
C GLY A 61 14.54 -3.41 20.25
N ASP A 62 14.87 -2.23 20.75
CA ASP A 62 14.11 -0.98 20.65
C ASP A 62 14.86 0.12 19.89
N CYS A 63 15.90 -0.23 19.14
CA CYS A 63 16.61 0.72 18.29
C CYS A 63 15.67 1.37 17.27
N ALA A 64 15.94 2.62 16.92
CA ALA A 64 15.10 3.43 16.02
C ALA A 64 14.83 2.71 14.69
N GLN A 65 15.87 2.11 14.09
CA GLN A 65 15.77 1.38 12.81
C GLN A 65 14.78 0.23 12.85
N ARG A 66 14.73 -0.50 13.98
CA ARG A 66 13.77 -1.60 14.18
C ARG A 66 12.35 -1.11 14.29
N LEU A 67 12.14 -0.03 15.07
CA LEU A 67 10.81 0.57 15.27
C LEU A 67 10.26 1.13 13.94
N GLU A 68 11.08 1.89 13.21
CA GLU A 68 10.75 2.45 11.89
C GLU A 68 10.40 1.33 10.88
N ALA A 69 11.23 0.29 10.80
CA ALA A 69 10.99 -0.85 9.93
C ALA A 69 9.71 -1.63 10.28
N ALA A 70 9.37 -1.74 11.56
CA ALA A 70 8.13 -2.40 11.99
C ALA A 70 6.88 -1.63 11.55
N LEU A 71 6.91 -0.30 11.62
CA LEU A 71 5.82 0.57 11.12
C LEU A 71 5.64 0.42 9.61
N LEU A 72 6.73 0.53 8.85
CA LEU A 72 6.73 0.36 7.40
C LEU A 72 6.23 -1.02 6.99
N ARG A 73 6.71 -2.08 7.65
CA ARG A 73 6.26 -3.45 7.39
C ARG A 73 4.77 -3.62 7.66
N THR A 74 4.27 -3.06 8.76
CA THR A 74 2.84 -3.14 9.10
C THR A 74 1.98 -2.50 8.03
N LEU A 75 2.35 -1.31 7.54
CA LEU A 75 1.65 -0.64 6.45
C LEU A 75 1.71 -1.45 5.14
N ARG A 76 2.88 -1.93 4.74
CA ARG A 76 3.04 -2.75 3.53
C ARG A 76 2.25 -4.06 3.58
N HIS A 77 2.23 -4.73 4.73
CA HIS A 77 1.43 -5.93 4.92
C HIS A 77 -0.07 -5.66 4.74
N ASN A 78 -0.56 -4.56 5.31
CA ASN A 78 -1.96 -4.16 5.15
C ASN A 78 -2.27 -3.68 3.73
N ALA A 79 -1.32 -3.07 3.03
CA ALA A 79 -1.46 -2.74 1.61
C ALA A 79 -1.68 -3.98 0.74
N GLY A 80 -0.96 -5.08 1.03
CA GLY A 80 -1.19 -6.38 0.41
C GLY A 80 -2.58 -6.97 0.65
N ASN A 81 -3.26 -6.54 1.72
CA ASN A 81 -4.64 -6.91 2.05
C ASN A 81 -5.68 -5.89 1.51
N GLY A 82 -5.26 -4.92 0.70
CA GLY A 82 -6.14 -3.93 0.09
C GLY A 82 -6.36 -2.64 0.90
N HIS A 83 -5.59 -2.40 1.94
CA HIS A 83 -5.67 -1.18 2.75
C HIS A 83 -4.54 -0.23 2.40
N THR A 84 -4.85 0.91 1.82
CA THR A 84 -3.86 1.94 1.43
C THR A 84 -3.32 2.75 2.60
N CYS A 85 -4.04 2.76 3.73
CA CYS A 85 -3.69 3.46 4.96
C CYS A 85 -4.20 2.73 6.20
N LEU A 86 -3.71 3.12 7.36
CA LEU A 86 -4.22 2.68 8.66
C LEU A 86 -4.45 3.88 9.59
N PRO A 87 -5.50 3.85 10.45
CA PRO A 87 -5.60 4.78 11.57
C PRO A 87 -4.32 4.73 12.43
N ARG A 88 -3.83 5.88 12.87
CA ARG A 88 -2.60 5.98 13.70
C ARG A 88 -2.61 5.03 14.89
N ALA A 89 -3.73 4.98 15.62
CA ALA A 89 -3.87 4.11 16.79
C ALA A 89 -3.73 2.63 16.42
N GLN A 90 -4.40 2.18 15.36
CA GLN A 90 -4.34 0.80 14.88
C GLN A 90 -2.94 0.41 14.38
N LEU A 91 -2.25 1.33 13.67
CA LEU A 91 -0.87 1.11 13.24
C LEU A 91 0.05 0.87 14.43
N LEU A 92 -0.03 1.73 15.45
CA LEU A 92 0.79 1.64 16.65
C LEU A 92 0.52 0.34 17.43
N GLU A 93 -0.73 -0.02 17.63
CA GLU A 93 -1.14 -1.26 18.30
C GLU A 93 -0.64 -2.49 17.54
N THR A 94 -0.86 -2.54 16.22
CA THR A 94 -0.46 -3.68 15.40
C THR A 94 1.06 -3.84 15.37
N ALA A 95 1.82 -2.74 15.21
CA ALA A 95 3.27 -2.77 15.22
C ALA A 95 3.83 -3.11 16.62
N SER A 96 3.21 -2.60 17.70
CA SER A 96 3.55 -2.91 19.08
C SER A 96 3.44 -4.42 19.35
N ASN A 97 2.33 -5.02 18.96
CA ASN A 97 2.10 -6.46 19.11
C ASN A 97 3.08 -7.29 18.27
N PHE A 98 3.43 -6.79 17.07
CA PHE A 98 4.34 -7.49 16.18
C PHE A 98 5.78 -7.59 16.70
N ILE A 99 6.32 -6.51 17.26
CA ILE A 99 7.72 -6.48 17.72
C ILE A 99 7.87 -6.53 19.25
N HIS A 100 6.75 -6.63 20.00
CA HIS A 100 6.69 -6.65 21.46
C HIS A 100 7.39 -5.44 22.11
N GLN A 101 7.11 -4.24 21.58
CA GLN A 101 7.60 -2.99 22.13
C GLN A 101 6.44 -2.07 22.54
N PRO A 102 6.60 -1.22 23.58
CA PRO A 102 5.55 -0.30 24.01
C PRO A 102 5.10 0.66 22.90
N PRO A 103 3.78 0.94 22.76
CA PRO A 103 3.26 1.84 21.75
C PRO A 103 3.87 3.25 21.78
N GLU A 104 4.30 3.73 22.95
CA GLU A 104 4.89 5.05 23.12
C GLU A 104 6.25 5.21 22.40
N LYS A 105 7.04 4.11 22.34
CA LYS A 105 8.30 4.09 21.56
C LYS A 105 8.02 4.16 20.07
N LEU A 106 7.04 3.38 19.61
CA LEU A 106 6.60 3.38 18.22
C LEU A 106 5.98 4.72 17.83
N ALA A 107 5.26 5.39 18.74
CA ALA A 107 4.70 6.71 18.46
C ALA A 107 5.79 7.74 18.15
N ARG A 108 6.88 7.75 18.92
CA ARG A 108 8.03 8.64 18.67
C ARG A 108 8.73 8.32 17.33
N ALA A 109 8.90 7.02 17.01
CA ALA A 109 9.46 6.61 15.73
C ALA A 109 8.54 7.01 14.56
N LEU A 110 7.22 6.85 14.72
CA LEU A 110 6.23 7.28 13.73
C LEU A 110 6.28 8.80 13.49
N ASP A 111 6.31 9.60 14.55
CA ASP A 111 6.37 11.05 14.43
C ASP A 111 7.65 11.47 13.67
N LYS A 112 8.77 10.82 13.94
CA LYS A 112 10.02 11.02 13.18
C LYS A 112 9.86 10.63 11.70
N CYS A 113 9.26 9.46 11.38
CA CYS A 113 9.02 9.06 9.99
C CYS A 113 8.12 10.06 9.24
N ILE A 114 7.18 10.71 9.94
CA ILE A 114 6.34 11.77 9.35
C ILE A 114 7.16 13.05 9.14
N GLU A 115 8.00 13.44 10.08
CA GLU A 115 8.89 14.62 9.96
C GLU A 115 9.91 14.45 8.82
N THR A 116 10.41 13.24 8.58
CA THR A 116 11.33 12.92 7.48
C THR A 116 10.64 12.57 6.16
N GLU A 117 9.32 12.69 6.09
CA GLU A 117 8.51 12.37 4.91
C GLU A 117 8.59 10.90 4.44
N GLU A 118 9.11 10.01 5.28
CA GLU A 118 9.07 8.56 5.01
C GLU A 118 7.66 7.97 5.13
N LEU A 119 6.81 8.62 5.92
CA LEU A 119 5.39 8.34 6.04
C LEU A 119 4.58 9.63 5.95
N CYS A 120 3.35 9.53 5.47
CA CYS A 120 2.44 10.65 5.35
C CYS A 120 1.25 10.50 6.31
N VAL A 121 0.73 11.63 6.81
CA VAL A 121 -0.49 11.67 7.60
C VAL A 121 -1.59 12.46 6.89
N LYS A 122 -2.82 11.94 6.92
CA LYS A 122 -4.04 12.65 6.48
C LYS A 122 -5.10 12.55 7.55
N MET A 123 -5.85 13.64 7.72
CA MET A 123 -6.97 13.70 8.67
C MET A 123 -8.28 13.39 7.95
N PHE A 124 -9.04 12.41 8.44
CA PHE A 124 -10.41 12.14 8.01
C PHE A 124 -11.32 12.13 9.24
N ASP A 125 -12.29 13.00 9.27
CA ASP A 125 -13.26 13.16 10.38
C ASP A 125 -12.59 13.25 11.76
N GLY A 126 -11.46 13.98 11.84
CA GLY A 126 -10.69 14.15 13.07
C GLY A 126 -9.77 12.98 13.44
N VAL A 127 -9.74 11.91 12.66
CA VAL A 127 -8.87 10.75 12.86
C VAL A 127 -7.64 10.84 11.96
N PRO A 128 -6.40 10.72 12.49
CA PRO A 128 -5.18 10.67 11.69
C PRO A 128 -4.99 9.29 11.07
N TYR A 129 -4.85 9.25 9.75
CA TYR A 129 -4.51 8.06 8.97
C TYR A 129 -3.10 8.16 8.43
N ILE A 130 -2.35 7.07 8.53
CA ILE A 130 -0.96 6.98 8.11
C ILE A 130 -0.87 6.21 6.80
N TYR A 131 -0.10 6.77 5.86
CA TYR A 131 0.11 6.26 4.52
C TYR A 131 1.58 6.03 4.21
N LEU A 132 1.82 5.08 3.32
CA LEU A 132 3.04 5.07 2.52
C LEU A 132 2.93 6.18 1.45
N PRO A 133 3.99 6.98 1.19
CA PRO A 133 3.93 8.13 0.28
C PRO A 133 3.46 7.80 -1.14
N ASP A 134 3.90 6.67 -1.68
CA ASP A 134 3.52 6.18 -3.01
C ASP A 134 2.03 5.83 -3.12
N LEU A 135 1.46 5.22 -2.09
CA LEU A 135 0.03 4.89 -2.04
C LEU A 135 -0.83 6.14 -1.90
N LEU A 136 -0.39 7.11 -1.08
CA LEU A 136 -1.09 8.40 -0.97
C LEU A 136 -1.08 9.15 -2.30
N ALA A 137 0.07 9.21 -2.98
CA ALA A 137 0.19 9.84 -4.29
C ALA A 137 -0.71 9.16 -5.34
N ALA A 138 -0.75 7.82 -5.34
CA ALA A 138 -1.63 7.07 -6.23
C ALA A 138 -3.11 7.36 -5.99
N GLU A 139 -3.57 7.38 -4.72
CA GLU A 139 -4.95 7.75 -4.39
C GLU A 139 -5.30 9.17 -4.84
N GLN A 140 -4.39 10.12 -4.61
CA GLN A 140 -4.59 11.52 -5.02
C GLN A 140 -4.67 11.65 -6.55
N ASP A 141 -3.82 10.95 -7.30
CA ASP A 141 -3.85 10.95 -8.77
C ASP A 141 -5.14 10.32 -9.29
N ILE A 142 -5.58 9.19 -8.74
CA ILE A 142 -6.86 8.55 -9.08
C ILE A 142 -8.02 9.50 -8.80
N ALA A 143 -8.08 10.11 -7.62
CA ALA A 143 -9.14 11.04 -7.25
C ALA A 143 -9.17 12.26 -8.19
N HIS A 144 -8.01 12.81 -8.53
CA HIS A 144 -7.88 13.92 -9.47
C HIS A 144 -8.40 13.55 -10.87
N ARG A 145 -7.99 12.40 -11.41
CA ARG A 145 -8.43 11.91 -12.72
C ARG A 145 -9.93 11.64 -12.76
N LEU A 146 -10.49 11.01 -11.71
CA LEU A 146 -11.91 10.78 -11.61
C LEU A 146 -12.70 12.10 -11.54
N ALA A 147 -12.20 13.10 -10.80
CA ALA A 147 -12.81 14.42 -10.74
C ALA A 147 -12.81 15.12 -12.12
N ILE A 148 -11.74 15.00 -12.89
CA ILE A 148 -11.68 15.52 -14.27
C ILE A 148 -12.69 14.81 -15.17
N LEU A 149 -12.78 13.47 -15.10
CA LEU A 149 -13.74 12.70 -15.88
C LEU A 149 -15.17 13.09 -15.54
N ALA A 150 -15.50 13.19 -14.26
CA ALA A 150 -16.85 13.55 -13.79
C ALA A 150 -17.29 14.95 -14.22
N ARG A 151 -16.35 15.89 -14.41
CA ARG A 151 -16.63 17.26 -14.86
C ARG A 151 -16.83 17.41 -16.37
N ARG A 152 -16.49 16.42 -17.18
CA ARG A 152 -16.74 16.46 -18.62
C ARG A 152 -18.23 16.52 -18.87
N GLY A 153 -18.65 17.19 -19.97
CA GLY A 153 -20.06 17.30 -20.35
C GLY A 153 -20.69 15.91 -20.51
N LYS A 154 -21.95 15.79 -20.10
CA LYS A 154 -22.69 14.54 -20.23
C LYS A 154 -22.91 14.19 -21.71
N ASN A 155 -22.79 12.91 -22.04
CA ASN A 155 -23.14 12.41 -23.35
C ASN A 155 -24.66 12.39 -23.50
N THR A 156 -25.19 12.92 -24.60
CA THR A 156 -26.60 12.79 -24.93
C THR A 156 -26.80 11.55 -25.79
N ALA A 157 -27.16 10.45 -25.17
CA ALA A 157 -27.60 9.26 -25.88
C ALA A 157 -29.03 9.48 -26.39
N ARG A 158 -29.19 9.88 -27.67
CA ARG A 158 -30.51 10.01 -28.31
C ARG A 158 -31.15 8.64 -28.45
N ASP A 159 -32.45 8.58 -28.25
CA ASP A 159 -33.27 7.37 -28.43
C ASP A 159 -32.88 6.12 -27.58
N LEU A 160 -32.17 6.33 -26.46
CA LEU A 160 -31.65 5.24 -25.63
C LEU A 160 -32.76 4.29 -25.14
N ASP A 161 -33.89 4.84 -24.70
CA ASP A 161 -35.01 4.03 -24.21
C ASP A 161 -35.66 3.21 -25.34
N ARG A 162 -35.78 3.79 -26.53
CA ARG A 162 -36.25 3.10 -27.71
C ARG A 162 -35.31 1.97 -28.13
N ASN A 163 -34.03 2.24 -28.13
CA ASN A 163 -32.99 1.25 -28.46
C ASN A 163 -33.00 0.09 -27.46
N LEU A 164 -33.14 0.39 -26.13
CA LEU A 164 -33.27 -0.63 -25.10
C LEU A 164 -34.53 -1.51 -25.33
N GLN A 165 -35.69 -0.92 -25.65
CA GLN A 165 -36.90 -1.68 -25.95
C GLN A 165 -36.72 -2.61 -27.16
N VAL A 166 -36.09 -2.11 -28.23
CA VAL A 166 -35.79 -2.93 -29.42
C VAL A 166 -34.88 -4.10 -29.05
N LEU A 167 -33.86 -3.85 -28.22
CA LEU A 167 -32.93 -4.86 -27.78
C LEU A 167 -33.63 -5.94 -26.94
N GLU A 168 -34.48 -5.54 -25.99
CA GLU A 168 -35.25 -6.46 -25.17
C GLU A 168 -36.19 -7.35 -26.02
N LEU A 169 -36.88 -6.76 -27.00
CA LEU A 169 -37.72 -7.50 -27.93
C LEU A 169 -36.89 -8.50 -28.77
N THR A 170 -35.72 -8.10 -29.22
CA THR A 170 -34.85 -8.96 -30.02
C THR A 170 -34.26 -10.12 -29.23
N GLN A 171 -33.94 -9.90 -27.97
CA GLN A 171 -33.35 -10.89 -27.07
C GLN A 171 -34.39 -11.76 -26.35
N GLY A 172 -35.66 -11.36 -26.35
CA GLY A 172 -36.75 -12.10 -25.72
C GLY A 172 -36.79 -12.02 -24.18
N PHE A 173 -36.12 -11.03 -23.58
CA PHE A 173 -36.19 -10.76 -22.14
C PHE A 173 -36.16 -9.26 -21.86
N ALA A 174 -36.73 -8.86 -20.71
CA ALA A 174 -36.69 -7.48 -20.23
C ALA A 174 -35.63 -7.29 -19.15
N TYR A 175 -34.87 -6.18 -19.22
CA TYR A 175 -33.94 -5.79 -18.17
C TYR A 175 -34.70 -5.38 -16.91
N ALA A 176 -34.21 -5.79 -15.74
CA ALA A 176 -34.69 -5.28 -14.46
C ALA A 176 -34.50 -3.74 -14.34
N PRO A 177 -35.32 -3.04 -13.55
CA PRO A 177 -35.28 -1.58 -13.46
C PRO A 177 -33.87 -1.03 -13.15
N LEU A 178 -33.12 -1.66 -12.23
CA LEU A 178 -31.74 -1.27 -11.89
C LEU A 178 -30.76 -1.56 -13.02
N GLN A 179 -30.94 -2.62 -13.79
CA GLN A 179 -30.12 -2.91 -14.97
C GLN A 179 -30.35 -1.87 -16.06
N ARG A 180 -31.60 -1.48 -16.32
CA ARG A 180 -31.92 -0.37 -17.24
C ARG A 180 -31.27 0.95 -16.78
N GLU A 181 -31.34 1.27 -15.48
CA GLU A 181 -30.72 2.45 -14.92
C GLU A 181 -29.18 2.43 -15.10
N ALA A 182 -28.54 1.28 -14.83
CA ALA A 182 -27.11 1.09 -15.03
C ALA A 182 -26.71 1.33 -16.50
N ILE A 183 -27.46 0.76 -17.46
CA ILE A 183 -27.21 0.97 -18.89
C ILE A 183 -27.36 2.46 -19.26
N ARG A 184 -28.43 3.13 -18.80
CA ARG A 184 -28.61 4.57 -19.04
C ARG A 184 -27.45 5.39 -18.51
N LYS A 185 -27.06 5.16 -17.26
CA LYS A 185 -25.90 5.85 -16.65
C LYS A 185 -24.59 5.57 -17.39
N ALA A 186 -24.34 4.32 -17.80
CA ALA A 186 -23.16 3.97 -18.56
C ALA A 186 -23.08 4.70 -19.93
N MET A 187 -24.22 4.99 -20.54
CA MET A 187 -24.27 5.70 -21.84
C MET A 187 -24.27 7.23 -21.70
N THR A 188 -24.66 7.77 -20.56
CA THR A 188 -24.80 9.23 -20.37
C THR A 188 -23.73 9.85 -19.48
N GLU A 189 -23.20 9.10 -18.52
CA GLU A 189 -22.19 9.60 -17.58
C GLU A 189 -20.78 9.25 -18.07
N ASN A 190 -19.81 10.10 -17.72
CA ASN A 190 -18.41 9.86 -18.11
C ASN A 190 -17.67 8.90 -17.16
N CYS A 191 -18.24 8.67 -15.99
CA CYS A 191 -17.70 7.75 -15.00
C CYS A 191 -18.88 7.08 -14.27
N LEU A 192 -18.84 5.78 -14.17
CA LEU A 192 -19.85 4.98 -13.48
C LEU A 192 -19.16 3.91 -12.64
N VAL A 193 -19.56 3.78 -11.38
CA VAL A 193 -19.21 2.64 -10.53
C VAL A 193 -20.42 1.72 -10.47
N LEU A 194 -20.27 0.50 -11.01
CA LEU A 194 -21.27 -0.54 -10.97
C LEU A 194 -20.82 -1.63 -10.01
N THR A 195 -21.62 -1.89 -8.97
CA THR A 195 -21.33 -2.92 -7.97
C THR A 195 -22.53 -3.84 -7.82
N GLY A 196 -22.27 -5.10 -7.47
CA GLY A 196 -23.32 -6.09 -7.23
C GLY A 196 -22.73 -7.34 -6.59
N GLY A 197 -23.60 -8.16 -5.97
CA GLY A 197 -23.18 -9.46 -5.46
C GLY A 197 -22.91 -10.47 -6.58
N PRO A 198 -22.27 -11.61 -6.31
CA PRO A 198 -22.07 -12.68 -7.28
C PRO A 198 -23.42 -13.17 -7.82
N GLY A 199 -23.59 -13.16 -9.15
CA GLY A 199 -24.80 -13.66 -9.81
C GLY A 199 -25.99 -12.70 -9.86
N THR A 200 -25.76 -11.38 -9.64
CA THR A 200 -26.79 -10.33 -9.79
C THR A 200 -26.78 -9.72 -11.19
#